data_3b58f17673407824310621af03d22acc
#
_entry.id   3b58f17673407824310621af03d22acc
#
_cell.length_a   1.000
_cell.length_b   1.000
_cell.length_c   1.000
_cell.angle_alpha   90.00
_cell.angle_beta   90.00
_cell.angle_gamma   90.00
#
_symmetry.space_group_name_H-M   'P 1'
#
loop_
_entity.id
_entity.type
_entity.pdbx_description
1 polymer ?
#
loop_
_entity_poly.entity_id
_entity_poly.type
_entity_poly.pdbx_seq_one_letter_code
_entity_poly.pdbx_strand_id
1 'polypeptide(L)'
;LAYLMFIAGMEIDFNLLGEIAKKSRERHDLAFYQNPIVLGPASFSMTLAISAVLSVLIVRQGFIDDPWMLALILSTTSLGVVLPVLKERHLNETTFGQTILLTALLADFVTMLLISLYATYLVEGSISPKMLLVFLLFVAFAALYRTGKVLQSIPWISNLLEDLSHATAQIKLRASLALMVAFIVLAEVLNTEMILGAFIAGVIISLLTTSKDRRVERELEAFGFSFFIPIFFVLVGVGFNLPELINSREAMLIVPVILGAAIAVKFIPSLLFRFAFSWKESIAAGSLLSARLSLIIAASMIALDLGIINEAMNSAIILVAIITVVFAPMLFSSLIPIPISQQSRREKGENALKRLLTIIDDMGEEIHEDDLTAMFENIDVNHDGQIDIHELVAIFEGDLHVGEDDIL
;
A
#
# COMPACT_ATOMS: atom_id res chain seq x y z
N LEU A 1 3.63 7.42 -13.38
CA LEU A 1 4.16 6.22 -12.76
C LEU A 1 5.10 6.55 -11.59
N ALA A 2 6.14 7.39 -11.78
CA ALA A 2 7.08 7.74 -10.72
C ALA A 2 6.38 8.30 -9.46
N TYR A 3 5.40 9.21 -9.63
CA TYR A 3 4.64 9.73 -8.50
C TYR A 3 3.86 8.63 -7.74
N LEU A 4 3.30 7.69 -8.47
CA LEU A 4 2.58 6.55 -7.87
C LEU A 4 3.52 5.65 -7.06
N MET A 5 4.75 5.44 -7.54
CA MET A 5 5.77 4.72 -6.78
C MET A 5 6.29 5.50 -5.58
N PHE A 6 6.34 6.82 -5.67
CA PHE A 6 6.64 7.69 -4.54
C PHE A 6 5.58 7.57 -3.43
N ILE A 7 4.28 7.59 -3.80
CA ILE A 7 3.19 7.33 -2.84
C ILE A 7 3.31 5.93 -2.25
N ALA A 8 3.53 4.90 -3.08
CA ALA A 8 3.72 3.53 -2.59
C ALA A 8 4.89 3.41 -1.59
N GLY A 9 5.97 4.18 -1.81
CA GLY A 9 7.07 4.29 -0.84
C GLY A 9 6.65 4.94 0.47
N MET A 10 5.80 5.96 0.44
CA MET A 10 5.27 6.64 1.63
C MET A 10 4.27 5.77 2.41
N GLU A 11 3.53 4.90 1.75
CA GLU A 11 2.59 3.97 2.40
C GLU A 11 3.28 2.96 3.32
N ILE A 12 4.61 2.81 3.23
CA ILE A 12 5.38 1.94 4.12
C ILE A 12 5.42 2.56 5.51
N ASP A 13 4.54 2.11 6.40
CA ASP A 13 4.51 2.53 7.79
C ASP A 13 5.48 1.70 8.65
N PHE A 14 6.66 2.29 8.89
CA PHE A 14 7.70 1.64 9.72
C PHE A 14 7.32 1.57 11.20
N ASN A 15 6.46 2.47 11.68
CA ASN A 15 5.94 2.42 13.04
C ASN A 15 5.03 1.19 13.19
N LEU A 16 4.18 0.94 12.20
CA LEU A 16 3.35 -0.27 12.15
C LEU A 16 4.21 -1.54 12.17
N LEU A 17 5.30 -1.58 11.41
CA LEU A 17 6.25 -2.71 11.46
C LEU A 17 6.87 -2.88 12.85
N GLY A 18 7.27 -1.77 13.48
CA GLY A 18 7.79 -1.77 14.86
C GLY A 18 6.76 -2.27 15.87
N GLU A 19 5.51 -1.86 15.74
CA GLU A 19 4.40 -2.33 16.58
C GLU A 19 4.07 -3.80 16.35
N ILE A 20 4.03 -4.27 15.12
CA ILE A 20 3.86 -5.70 14.81
C ILE A 20 4.98 -6.50 15.46
N ALA A 21 6.23 -6.03 15.35
CA ALA A 21 7.38 -6.67 15.95
C ALA A 21 7.31 -6.68 17.48
N LYS A 22 6.87 -5.58 18.11
CA LYS A 22 6.70 -5.47 19.57
C LYS A 22 5.56 -6.36 20.07
N LYS A 23 4.35 -6.21 19.50
CA LYS A 23 3.17 -7.01 19.85
C LYS A 23 3.43 -8.52 19.66
N SER A 24 4.21 -8.88 18.65
CA SER A 24 4.59 -10.26 18.39
C SER A 24 5.56 -10.83 19.42
N ARG A 25 6.48 -10.01 19.97
CA ARG A 25 7.39 -10.41 21.06
C ARG A 25 6.69 -10.52 22.40
N GLU A 26 5.69 -9.69 22.65
CA GLU A 26 4.92 -9.67 23.90
C GLU A 26 3.94 -10.86 23.98
N ARG A 27 3.54 -11.44 22.86
CA ARG A 27 2.67 -12.63 22.79
C ARG A 27 3.48 -13.91 22.90
N HIS A 28 3.94 -14.22 24.12
CA HIS A 28 4.69 -15.44 24.42
C HIS A 28 3.87 -16.74 24.24
N ASP A 29 2.55 -16.64 24.18
CA ASP A 29 1.64 -17.78 24.06
C ASP A 29 1.44 -18.30 22.62
N LEU A 30 1.93 -17.57 21.61
CA LEU A 30 1.82 -18.00 20.21
C LEU A 30 3.00 -18.94 19.86
N ALA A 31 2.67 -20.06 19.24
CA ALA A 31 3.68 -20.92 18.66
C ALA A 31 4.46 -20.15 17.58
N PHE A 32 5.76 -20.41 17.44
CA PHE A 32 6.67 -19.71 16.51
C PHE A 32 6.10 -19.59 15.08
N TYR A 33 5.44 -20.64 14.60
CA TYR A 33 4.82 -20.67 13.25
C TYR A 33 3.48 -19.91 13.16
N GLN A 34 2.93 -19.42 14.26
CA GLN A 34 1.70 -18.59 14.30
C GLN A 34 2.02 -17.08 14.34
N ASN A 35 3.30 -16.76 14.49
CA ASN A 35 3.74 -15.39 14.62
C ASN A 35 3.70 -14.67 13.24
N PRO A 36 3.06 -13.49 13.10
CA PRO A 36 3.04 -12.70 11.87
C PRO A 36 4.43 -12.46 11.27
N ILE A 37 5.45 -12.23 12.12
CA ILE A 37 6.83 -11.97 11.67
C ILE A 37 7.46 -13.20 11.00
N VAL A 38 6.96 -14.40 11.29
CA VAL A 38 7.43 -15.64 10.65
C VAL A 38 6.54 -15.99 9.47
N LEU A 39 5.25 -15.92 9.68
CA LEU A 39 4.25 -16.38 8.70
C LEU A 39 4.19 -15.47 7.46
N GLY A 40 4.30 -14.14 7.63
CA GLY A 40 4.33 -13.19 6.54
C GLY A 40 5.51 -13.40 5.59
N PRO A 41 6.76 -13.35 6.07
CA PRO A 41 7.94 -13.63 5.24
C PRO A 41 7.94 -15.04 4.63
N ALA A 42 7.48 -16.06 5.36
CA ALA A 42 7.38 -17.43 4.85
C ALA A 42 6.38 -17.52 3.68
N SER A 43 5.21 -16.88 3.83
CA SER A 43 4.20 -16.81 2.75
C SER A 43 4.73 -16.08 1.53
N PHE A 44 5.42 -14.95 1.72
CA PHE A 44 6.04 -14.22 0.62
C PHE A 44 7.16 -15.00 -0.07
N SER A 45 8.04 -15.65 0.68
CA SER A 45 9.10 -16.50 0.12
C SER A 45 8.53 -17.66 -0.70
N MET A 46 7.46 -18.28 -0.21
CA MET A 46 6.73 -19.31 -0.95
C MET A 46 6.06 -18.73 -2.21
N THR A 47 5.54 -17.50 -2.15
CA THR A 47 5.02 -16.77 -3.32
C THR A 47 6.09 -16.64 -4.40
N LEU A 48 7.31 -16.21 -4.05
CA LEU A 48 8.43 -16.10 -4.99
C LEU A 48 8.80 -17.46 -5.59
N ALA A 49 8.89 -18.50 -4.78
CA ALA A 49 9.22 -19.84 -5.23
C ALA A 49 8.16 -20.39 -6.22
N ILE A 50 6.87 -20.26 -5.88
CA ILE A 50 5.79 -20.73 -6.74
C ILE A 50 5.71 -19.90 -8.03
N SER A 51 5.89 -18.56 -7.95
CA SER A 51 5.90 -17.72 -9.14
C SER A 51 7.06 -18.10 -10.09
N ALA A 52 8.24 -18.39 -9.55
CA ALA A 52 9.37 -18.87 -10.36
C ALA A 52 9.05 -20.20 -11.07
N VAL A 53 8.48 -21.17 -10.34
CA VAL A 53 8.11 -22.48 -10.92
C VAL A 53 7.05 -22.32 -12.01
N LEU A 54 5.97 -21.55 -11.73
CA LEU A 54 4.90 -21.36 -12.70
C LEU A 54 5.37 -20.56 -13.92
N SER A 55 6.25 -19.58 -13.73
CA SER A 55 6.81 -18.80 -14.82
C SER A 55 7.67 -19.67 -15.76
N VAL A 56 8.52 -20.56 -15.22
CA VAL A 56 9.27 -21.51 -16.02
C VAL A 56 8.36 -22.45 -16.82
N LEU A 57 7.23 -22.87 -16.22
CA LEU A 57 6.26 -23.72 -16.92
C LEU A 57 5.54 -22.97 -18.05
N ILE A 58 5.20 -21.69 -17.85
CA ILE A 58 4.56 -20.84 -18.86
C ILE A 58 5.51 -20.53 -20.01
N VAL A 59 6.76 -20.20 -19.70
CA VAL A 59 7.80 -19.95 -20.71
C VAL A 59 8.06 -21.17 -21.58
N ARG A 60 8.04 -22.39 -21.02
CA ARG A 60 8.16 -23.63 -21.82
C ARG A 60 7.04 -23.82 -22.85
N GLN A 61 5.93 -23.14 -22.70
CA GLN A 61 4.83 -23.16 -23.68
C GLN A 61 5.02 -22.15 -24.82
N GLY A 62 6.12 -21.35 -24.78
CA GLY A 62 6.51 -20.44 -25.85
C GLY A 62 5.76 -19.08 -25.86
N PHE A 63 5.09 -18.72 -24.78
CA PHE A 63 4.34 -17.44 -24.72
C PHE A 63 5.19 -16.25 -24.33
N ILE A 64 6.24 -16.45 -23.55
CA ILE A 64 7.16 -15.42 -23.04
C ILE A 64 8.55 -16.03 -23.03
N ASP A 65 9.59 -15.22 -23.29
CA ASP A 65 10.97 -15.72 -23.37
C ASP A 65 11.69 -15.69 -22.02
N ASP A 66 11.28 -14.81 -21.10
CA ASP A 66 11.96 -14.60 -19.83
C ASP A 66 11.12 -15.06 -18.63
N PRO A 67 11.52 -16.17 -17.96
CA PRO A 67 10.80 -16.67 -16.81
C PRO A 67 10.99 -15.82 -15.55
N TRP A 68 12.12 -15.12 -15.40
CA TRP A 68 12.42 -14.39 -14.18
C TRP A 68 11.62 -13.10 -14.09
N MET A 69 11.54 -12.34 -15.20
CA MET A 69 10.69 -11.15 -15.24
C MET A 69 9.21 -11.51 -15.03
N LEU A 70 8.74 -12.59 -15.66
CA LEU A 70 7.36 -13.07 -15.43
C LEU A 70 7.15 -13.51 -13.98
N ALA A 71 8.13 -14.17 -13.35
CA ALA A 71 8.04 -14.56 -11.93
C ALA A 71 7.91 -13.33 -11.02
N LEU A 72 8.68 -12.29 -11.28
CA LEU A 72 8.61 -11.03 -10.54
C LEU A 72 7.25 -10.34 -10.73
N ILE A 73 6.74 -10.25 -11.96
CA ILE A 73 5.42 -9.71 -12.29
C ILE A 73 4.32 -10.48 -11.53
N LEU A 74 4.37 -11.82 -11.53
CA LEU A 74 3.40 -12.66 -10.82
C LEU A 74 3.51 -12.59 -9.30
N SER A 75 4.67 -12.23 -8.75
CA SER A 75 4.88 -12.14 -7.29
C SER A 75 4.39 -10.83 -6.67
N THR A 76 4.10 -9.80 -7.48
CA THR A 76 3.63 -8.50 -7.00
C THR A 76 2.33 -8.61 -6.17
N THR A 77 2.13 -7.66 -5.28
CA THR A 77 0.88 -7.40 -4.53
C THR A 77 0.69 -5.89 -4.52
N SER A 78 -0.45 -5.37 -4.12
CA SER A 78 -0.65 -3.93 -3.95
C SER A 78 -1.01 -3.61 -2.50
N LEU A 79 -0.09 -2.99 -1.77
CA LEU A 79 -0.34 -2.52 -0.41
C LEU A 79 -1.44 -1.45 -0.40
N GLY A 80 -1.46 -0.55 -1.41
CA GLY A 80 -2.47 0.49 -1.58
C GLY A 80 -3.91 -0.04 -1.75
N VAL A 81 -4.09 -1.33 -2.09
CA VAL A 81 -5.40 -1.99 -2.09
C VAL A 81 -5.65 -2.76 -0.79
N VAL A 82 -4.62 -3.45 -0.29
CA VAL A 82 -4.73 -4.31 0.89
C VAL A 82 -5.02 -3.51 2.15
N LEU A 83 -4.28 -2.42 2.39
CA LEU A 83 -4.40 -1.63 3.62
C LEU A 83 -5.78 -0.96 3.78
N PRO A 84 -6.34 -0.26 2.77
CA PRO A 84 -7.69 0.31 2.87
C PRO A 84 -8.76 -0.74 3.17
N VAL A 85 -8.72 -1.90 2.51
CA VAL A 85 -9.68 -2.99 2.73
C VAL A 85 -9.61 -3.52 4.17
N LEU A 86 -8.41 -3.69 4.71
CA LEU A 86 -8.24 -4.14 6.10
C LEU A 86 -8.65 -3.05 7.10
N LYS A 87 -8.39 -1.78 6.82
CA LYS A 87 -8.85 -0.65 7.64
C LYS A 87 -10.37 -0.55 7.66
N GLU A 88 -11.01 -0.63 6.50
CA GLU A 88 -12.48 -0.62 6.38
C GLU A 88 -13.14 -1.72 7.21
N ARG A 89 -12.46 -2.86 7.36
CA ARG A 89 -12.93 -4.01 8.13
C ARG A 89 -12.45 -4.02 9.58
N HIS A 90 -11.70 -3.01 10.02
CA HIS A 90 -11.07 -2.93 11.34
C HIS A 90 -10.18 -4.15 11.67
N LEU A 91 -9.55 -4.71 10.65
CA LEU A 91 -8.66 -5.86 10.78
C LEU A 91 -7.19 -5.49 10.86
N ASN A 92 -6.82 -4.24 10.55
CA ASN A 92 -5.45 -3.77 10.51
C ASN A 92 -4.67 -3.97 11.83
N GLU A 93 -5.36 -3.99 12.98
CA GLU A 93 -4.75 -4.22 14.29
C GLU A 93 -4.81 -5.67 14.75
N THR A 94 -5.58 -6.51 14.08
CA THR A 94 -5.69 -7.94 14.40
C THR A 94 -4.43 -8.70 13.94
N THR A 95 -4.14 -9.83 14.59
CA THR A 95 -3.02 -10.70 14.18
C THR A 95 -3.15 -11.15 12.73
N PHE A 96 -4.39 -11.42 12.29
CA PHE A 96 -4.70 -11.80 10.91
C PHE A 96 -4.37 -10.69 9.93
N GLY A 97 -4.89 -9.49 10.16
CA GLY A 97 -4.63 -8.33 9.31
C GLY A 97 -3.15 -7.95 9.28
N GLN A 98 -2.48 -7.98 10.44
CA GLN A 98 -1.03 -7.72 10.54
C GLN A 98 -0.20 -8.72 9.73
N THR A 99 -0.61 -9.99 9.69
CA THR A 99 0.07 -11.02 8.87
C THR A 99 -0.10 -10.72 7.37
N ILE A 100 -1.30 -10.35 6.94
CA ILE A 100 -1.57 -9.95 5.54
C ILE A 100 -0.78 -8.70 5.18
N LEU A 101 -0.81 -7.66 6.04
CA LEU A 101 -0.09 -6.41 5.82
C LEU A 101 1.42 -6.63 5.67
N LEU A 102 2.01 -7.43 6.57
CA LEU A 102 3.43 -7.74 6.50
C LEU A 102 3.78 -8.51 5.23
N THR A 103 2.92 -9.45 4.82
CA THR A 103 3.11 -10.21 3.57
C THR A 103 3.03 -9.29 2.34
N ALA A 104 2.04 -8.39 2.30
CA ALA A 104 1.85 -7.44 1.21
C ALA A 104 3.01 -6.42 1.14
N LEU A 105 3.42 -5.89 2.28
CA LEU A 105 4.53 -4.94 2.37
C LEU A 105 5.84 -5.55 1.89
N LEU A 106 6.14 -6.79 2.31
CA LEU A 106 7.31 -7.51 1.81
C LEU A 106 7.22 -7.78 0.31
N ALA A 107 6.01 -8.12 -0.18
CA ALA A 107 5.79 -8.34 -1.60
C ALA A 107 6.07 -7.06 -2.40
N ASP A 108 5.54 -5.90 -2.01
CA ASP A 108 5.78 -4.63 -2.69
C ASP A 108 7.26 -4.24 -2.65
N PHE A 109 7.84 -4.22 -1.45
CA PHE A 109 9.22 -3.75 -1.24
C PHE A 109 10.25 -4.65 -1.92
N VAL A 110 10.19 -5.96 -1.68
CA VAL A 110 11.20 -6.90 -2.19
C VAL A 110 11.04 -7.12 -3.70
N THR A 111 9.81 -7.20 -4.22
CA THR A 111 9.63 -7.35 -5.68
C THR A 111 10.05 -6.10 -6.43
N MET A 112 9.81 -4.90 -5.89
CA MET A 112 10.31 -3.65 -6.49
C MET A 112 11.84 -3.65 -6.58
N LEU A 113 12.52 -4.04 -5.49
CA LEU A 113 13.97 -4.19 -5.48
C LEU A 113 14.44 -5.20 -6.53
N LEU A 114 13.84 -6.38 -6.55
CA LEU A 114 14.23 -7.46 -7.46
C LEU A 114 13.98 -7.09 -8.93
N ILE A 115 12.86 -6.41 -9.24
CA ILE A 115 12.58 -5.92 -10.61
C ILE A 115 13.64 -4.92 -11.02
N SER A 116 13.98 -3.95 -10.16
CA SER A 116 15.00 -2.96 -10.47
C SER A 116 16.39 -3.55 -10.65
N LEU A 117 16.79 -4.50 -9.80
CA LEU A 117 18.05 -5.21 -9.94
C LEU A 117 18.09 -6.05 -11.22
N TYR A 118 16.98 -6.73 -11.54
CA TYR A 118 16.90 -7.58 -12.71
C TYR A 118 16.88 -6.77 -14.01
N ALA A 119 16.15 -5.67 -14.06
CA ALA A 119 16.16 -4.75 -15.19
C ALA A 119 17.56 -4.18 -15.44
N THR A 120 18.26 -3.75 -14.38
CA THR A 120 19.66 -3.28 -14.48
C THR A 120 20.59 -4.39 -15.00
N TYR A 121 20.40 -5.63 -14.51
CA TYR A 121 21.19 -6.77 -14.99
C TYR A 121 20.98 -7.03 -16.50
N LEU A 122 19.75 -6.95 -16.98
CA LEU A 122 19.42 -7.16 -18.39
C LEU A 122 20.02 -6.08 -19.29
N VAL A 123 20.00 -4.83 -18.84
CA VAL A 123 20.59 -3.70 -19.59
C VAL A 123 22.11 -3.79 -19.66
N GLU A 124 22.77 -4.15 -18.56
CA GLU A 124 24.24 -4.17 -18.49
C GLU A 124 24.86 -5.52 -18.88
N GLY A 125 24.08 -6.58 -18.96
CA GLY A 125 24.54 -7.93 -19.33
C GLY A 125 25.43 -8.62 -18.31
N SER A 126 25.75 -7.97 -17.19
CA SER A 126 26.61 -8.50 -16.13
C SER A 126 26.29 -7.89 -14.77
N ILE A 127 26.79 -8.52 -13.70
CA ILE A 127 26.72 -7.94 -12.35
C ILE A 127 27.64 -6.71 -12.29
N SER A 128 27.02 -5.54 -12.27
CA SER A 128 27.75 -4.26 -12.30
C SER A 128 27.87 -3.64 -10.90
N PRO A 129 28.84 -2.72 -10.70
CA PRO A 129 28.92 -1.92 -9.47
C PRO A 129 27.63 -1.13 -9.17
N LYS A 130 26.82 -0.83 -10.19
CA LYS A 130 25.55 -0.13 -10.04
C LYS A 130 24.50 -1.01 -9.37
N MET A 131 24.43 -2.30 -9.68
CA MET A 131 23.58 -3.26 -8.94
C MET A 131 23.96 -3.31 -7.45
N LEU A 132 25.28 -3.30 -7.17
CA LEU A 132 25.77 -3.24 -5.79
C LEU A 132 25.33 -1.94 -5.11
N LEU A 133 25.34 -0.81 -5.83
CA LEU A 133 24.92 0.48 -5.33
C LEU A 133 23.41 0.48 -5.02
N VAL A 134 22.56 -0.06 -5.90
CA VAL A 134 21.12 -0.23 -5.66
C VAL A 134 20.90 -1.09 -4.41
N PHE A 135 21.57 -2.22 -4.31
CA PHE A 135 21.48 -3.09 -3.15
C PHE A 135 21.99 -2.40 -1.87
N LEU A 136 23.14 -1.70 -1.95
CA LEU A 136 23.69 -0.94 -0.84
C LEU A 136 22.75 0.18 -0.38
N LEU A 137 22.03 0.82 -1.30
CA LEU A 137 21.07 1.85 -1.00
C LEU A 137 19.89 1.30 -0.18
N PHE A 138 19.41 0.09 -0.51
CA PHE A 138 18.41 -0.61 0.30
C PHE A 138 18.95 -1.10 1.65
N VAL A 139 20.19 -1.59 1.70
CA VAL A 139 20.85 -1.98 2.94
C VAL A 139 21.10 -0.76 3.82
N ALA A 140 21.56 0.35 3.25
CA ALA A 140 21.73 1.61 3.95
C ALA A 140 20.39 2.10 4.52
N PHE A 141 19.33 1.99 3.72
CA PHE A 141 17.97 2.30 4.15
C PHE A 141 17.51 1.41 5.34
N ALA A 142 17.68 0.10 5.25
CA ALA A 142 17.37 -0.81 6.35
C ALA A 142 18.23 -0.53 7.61
N ALA A 143 19.49 -0.16 7.41
CA ALA A 143 20.38 0.27 8.48
C ALA A 143 19.94 1.61 9.09
N LEU A 144 19.55 2.58 8.26
CA LEU A 144 19.00 3.87 8.70
C LEU A 144 17.73 3.70 9.53
N TYR A 145 16.84 2.83 9.12
CA TYR A 145 15.66 2.48 9.90
C TYR A 145 16.04 1.94 11.29
N ARG A 146 17.00 1.01 11.36
CA ARG A 146 17.46 0.44 12.62
C ARG A 146 18.21 1.44 13.50
N THR A 147 18.87 2.42 12.88
CA THR A 147 19.69 3.44 13.54
C THR A 147 19.02 4.81 13.56
N GLY A 148 17.74 4.92 13.23
CA GLY A 148 17.01 6.20 13.08
C GLY A 148 17.16 7.16 14.27
N LYS A 149 17.30 6.62 15.51
CA LYS A 149 17.67 7.41 16.69
C LYS A 149 19.07 8.00 16.60
N VAL A 150 20.00 7.36 15.88
CA VAL A 150 21.37 7.85 15.69
C VAL A 150 21.41 8.95 14.62
N LEU A 151 20.54 8.89 13.62
CA LEU A 151 20.43 9.94 12.61
C LEU A 151 19.94 11.27 13.21
N GLN A 152 19.00 11.21 14.14
CA GLN A 152 18.51 12.37 14.90
C GLN A 152 19.59 12.99 15.80
N SER A 153 20.67 12.26 16.09
CA SER A 153 21.81 12.76 16.86
C SER A 153 22.85 13.50 16.01
N ILE A 154 22.72 13.47 14.68
CA ILE A 154 23.63 14.24 13.79
C ILE A 154 23.15 15.69 13.72
N PRO A 155 23.95 16.68 14.19
CA PRO A 155 23.47 18.05 14.41
C PRO A 155 22.87 18.73 13.18
N TRP A 156 23.42 18.50 11.99
CA TRP A 156 22.89 19.13 10.77
C TRP A 156 21.56 18.49 10.33
N ILE A 157 21.35 17.19 10.59
CA ILE A 157 20.09 16.49 10.31
C ILE A 157 19.03 16.92 11.33
N SER A 158 19.38 17.00 12.62
CA SER A 158 18.44 17.45 13.65
C SER A 158 17.98 18.89 13.41
N ASN A 159 18.90 19.80 13.04
CA ASN A 159 18.56 21.18 12.72
C ASN A 159 17.67 21.24 11.47
N LEU A 160 17.98 20.47 10.42
CA LEU A 160 17.14 20.41 9.21
C LEU A 160 15.74 19.86 9.53
N LEU A 161 15.64 18.82 10.37
CA LEU A 161 14.36 18.25 10.80
C LEU A 161 13.58 19.24 11.68
N GLU A 162 14.27 19.98 12.55
CA GLU A 162 13.67 21.01 13.39
C GLU A 162 13.15 22.18 12.55
N ASP A 163 13.94 22.68 11.61
CA ASP A 163 13.51 23.70 10.64
C ASP A 163 12.31 23.21 9.80
N LEU A 164 12.33 21.96 9.34
CA LEU A 164 11.21 21.35 8.62
C LEU A 164 9.98 21.12 9.53
N SER A 165 10.17 20.84 10.83
CA SER A 165 9.04 20.67 11.75
C SER A 165 8.26 21.96 11.96
N HIS A 166 8.94 23.11 11.96
CA HIS A 166 8.34 24.45 12.04
C HIS A 166 7.89 25.00 10.67
N ALA A 167 8.27 24.33 9.56
CA ALA A 167 7.88 24.76 8.23
C ALA A 167 6.39 24.56 7.99
N THR A 168 5.78 25.44 7.20
CA THR A 168 4.38 25.30 6.78
C THR A 168 4.20 24.02 5.96
N ALA A 169 2.98 23.46 5.96
CA ALA A 169 2.64 22.27 5.16
C ALA A 169 3.03 22.44 3.68
N GLN A 170 2.89 23.65 3.12
CA GLN A 170 3.27 23.96 1.74
C GLN A 170 4.79 23.84 1.50
N ILE A 171 5.62 24.22 2.45
CA ILE A 171 7.09 24.09 2.33
C ILE A 171 7.48 22.62 2.39
N LYS A 172 6.88 21.85 3.32
CA LYS A 172 7.09 20.40 3.44
C LYS A 172 6.67 19.67 2.15
N LEU A 173 5.52 20.02 1.58
CA LEU A 173 5.04 19.47 0.32
C LEU A 173 6.03 19.71 -0.84
N ARG A 174 6.50 20.96 -0.99
CA ARG A 174 7.48 21.32 -2.02
C ARG A 174 8.81 20.61 -1.81
N ALA A 175 9.27 20.49 -0.57
CA ALA A 175 10.50 19.76 -0.24
C ALA A 175 10.38 18.27 -0.57
N SER A 176 9.23 17.65 -0.30
CA SER A 176 8.98 16.26 -0.63
C SER A 176 8.98 16.02 -2.14
N LEU A 177 8.33 16.89 -2.92
CA LEU A 177 8.36 16.81 -4.39
C LEU A 177 9.77 17.07 -4.96
N ALA A 178 10.50 18.03 -4.40
CA ALA A 178 11.88 18.29 -4.78
C ALA A 178 12.79 17.08 -4.49
N LEU A 179 12.60 16.42 -3.33
CA LEU A 179 13.31 15.21 -2.98
C LEU A 179 12.99 14.07 -3.97
N MET A 180 11.72 13.88 -4.32
CA MET A 180 11.30 12.89 -5.32
C MET A 180 12.02 13.15 -6.66
N VAL A 181 11.98 14.39 -7.17
CA VAL A 181 12.65 14.74 -8.44
C VAL A 181 14.15 14.53 -8.35
N ALA A 182 14.79 14.93 -7.24
CA ALA A 182 16.22 14.73 -7.03
C ALA A 182 16.61 13.24 -7.07
N PHE A 183 15.82 12.37 -6.45
CA PHE A 183 16.06 10.93 -6.48
C PHE A 183 15.76 10.28 -7.83
N ILE A 184 14.77 10.79 -8.58
CA ILE A 184 14.53 10.38 -9.97
C ILE A 184 15.74 10.72 -10.84
N VAL A 185 16.24 11.98 -10.76
CA VAL A 185 17.44 12.40 -11.51
C VAL A 185 18.67 11.60 -11.08
N LEU A 186 18.83 11.33 -9.78
CA LEU A 186 19.92 10.51 -9.28
C LEU A 186 19.85 9.07 -9.85
N ALA A 187 18.66 8.46 -9.89
CA ALA A 187 18.45 7.14 -10.47
C ALA A 187 18.83 7.13 -11.96
N GLU A 188 18.40 8.17 -12.72
CA GLU A 188 18.74 8.32 -14.14
C GLU A 188 20.26 8.47 -14.35
N VAL A 189 20.94 9.31 -13.57
CA VAL A 189 22.41 9.46 -13.63
C VAL A 189 23.13 8.16 -13.30
N LEU A 190 22.57 7.34 -12.42
CA LEU A 190 23.09 6.02 -12.07
C LEU A 190 22.70 4.95 -13.08
N ASN A 191 21.95 5.28 -14.15
CA ASN A 191 21.36 4.35 -15.11
C ASN A 191 20.56 3.24 -14.41
N THR A 192 19.81 3.59 -13.35
CA THR A 192 18.86 2.70 -12.70
C THR A 192 17.44 3.15 -13.03
N GLU A 193 16.46 2.32 -12.72
CA GLU A 193 15.05 2.65 -12.98
C GLU A 193 14.58 3.90 -12.20
N MET A 194 14.04 4.89 -12.90
CA MET A 194 13.52 6.14 -12.31
C MET A 194 12.46 5.90 -11.24
N ILE A 195 11.68 4.82 -11.40
CA ILE A 195 10.67 4.40 -10.45
C ILE A 195 11.26 4.03 -9.09
N LEU A 196 12.45 3.43 -9.09
CA LEU A 196 13.19 3.10 -7.86
C LEU A 196 13.58 4.37 -7.10
N GLY A 197 14.09 5.40 -7.80
CA GLY A 197 14.43 6.68 -7.20
C GLY A 197 13.21 7.33 -6.53
N ALA A 198 12.09 7.38 -7.24
CA ALA A 198 10.85 7.91 -6.71
C ALA A 198 10.37 7.14 -5.48
N PHE A 199 10.39 5.81 -5.52
CA PHE A 199 10.01 4.94 -4.41
C PHE A 199 10.88 5.20 -3.17
N ILE A 200 12.20 5.25 -3.32
CA ILE A 200 13.12 5.53 -2.22
C ILE A 200 12.87 6.90 -1.60
N ALA A 201 12.60 7.92 -2.42
CA ALA A 201 12.24 9.25 -1.91
C ALA A 201 10.96 9.18 -1.06
N GLY A 202 9.94 8.44 -1.49
CA GLY A 202 8.71 8.21 -0.72
C GLY A 202 8.98 7.53 0.62
N VAL A 203 9.80 6.51 0.60
CA VAL A 203 10.22 5.80 1.82
C VAL A 203 10.99 6.71 2.79
N ILE A 204 11.86 7.59 2.29
CA ILE A 204 12.57 8.57 3.11
C ILE A 204 11.57 9.53 3.76
N ILE A 205 10.57 10.01 3.02
CA ILE A 205 9.52 10.87 3.58
C ILE A 205 8.76 10.14 4.69
N SER A 206 8.36 8.88 4.46
CA SER A 206 7.70 8.06 5.51
C SER A 206 8.54 7.93 6.78
N LEU A 207 9.86 7.77 6.65
CA LEU A 207 10.78 7.71 7.80
C LEU A 207 10.92 9.04 8.56
N LEU A 208 10.86 10.15 7.82
CA LEU A 208 11.01 11.49 8.40
C LEU A 208 9.70 11.99 9.00
N THR A 209 8.57 11.45 8.57
CA THR A 209 7.24 11.83 9.05
C THR A 209 6.97 11.14 10.39
N THR A 210 6.69 11.93 11.40
CA THR A 210 6.33 11.41 12.72
C THR A 210 4.83 11.05 12.71
N SER A 211 4.44 10.01 13.47
CA SER A 211 3.04 9.57 13.60
C SER A 211 2.04 10.67 13.99
N LYS A 212 2.53 11.77 14.57
CA LYS A 212 1.72 12.94 14.93
C LYS A 212 1.52 13.96 13.80
N ASP A 213 2.35 13.97 12.75
CA ASP A 213 2.30 14.97 11.65
C ASP A 213 2.11 14.29 10.28
N ARG A 214 1.03 13.53 10.14
CA ARG A 214 0.64 12.89 8.86
C ARG A 214 -0.05 13.86 7.88
N ARG A 215 -0.03 15.15 8.14
CA ARG A 215 -0.70 16.13 7.28
C ARG A 215 -0.08 16.16 5.89
N VAL A 216 1.24 16.15 5.81
CA VAL A 216 1.98 16.19 4.53
C VAL A 216 1.75 14.93 3.70
N GLU A 217 1.76 13.75 4.33
CA GLU A 217 1.39 12.49 3.65
C GLU A 217 0.00 12.60 3.04
N ARG A 218 -1.00 13.02 3.83
CA ARG A 218 -2.39 13.17 3.35
C ARG A 218 -2.50 14.19 2.21
N GLU A 219 -1.77 15.30 2.26
CA GLU A 219 -1.78 16.30 1.18
C GLU A 219 -1.14 15.75 -0.10
N LEU A 220 -0.03 15.00 0.02
CA LEU A 220 0.62 14.32 -1.11
C LEU A 220 -0.26 13.21 -1.68
N GLU A 221 -0.86 12.38 -0.83
CA GLU A 221 -1.82 11.37 -1.24
C GLU A 221 -3.03 11.99 -1.95
N ALA A 222 -3.64 13.04 -1.36
CA ALA A 222 -4.78 13.73 -1.94
C ALA A 222 -4.44 14.30 -3.33
N PHE A 223 -3.26 14.92 -3.49
CA PHE A 223 -2.80 15.41 -4.78
C PHE A 223 -2.54 14.27 -5.77
N GLY A 224 -1.93 13.17 -5.30
CA GLY A 224 -1.71 11.96 -6.08
C GLY A 224 -3.00 11.36 -6.60
N PHE A 225 -3.95 11.08 -5.71
CA PHE A 225 -5.24 10.47 -6.04
C PHE A 225 -6.14 11.38 -6.87
N SER A 226 -6.05 12.72 -6.68
CA SER A 226 -6.87 13.67 -7.43
C SER A 226 -6.36 13.97 -8.82
N PHE A 227 -5.06 13.88 -9.08
CA PHE A 227 -4.44 14.33 -10.33
C PHE A 227 -3.57 13.27 -11.00
N PHE A 228 -2.49 12.84 -10.37
CA PHE A 228 -1.51 11.96 -11.04
C PHE A 228 -2.00 10.55 -11.29
N ILE A 229 -2.70 9.97 -10.32
CA ILE A 229 -3.19 8.59 -10.42
C ILE A 229 -4.27 8.44 -11.48
N PRO A 230 -5.30 9.31 -11.57
CA PRO A 230 -6.24 9.29 -12.68
C PRO A 230 -5.57 9.45 -14.04
N ILE A 231 -4.64 10.40 -14.20
CA ILE A 231 -3.90 10.58 -15.45
C ILE A 231 -3.10 9.33 -15.80
N PHE A 232 -2.42 8.73 -14.81
CA PHE A 232 -1.68 7.49 -15.03
C PHE A 232 -2.59 6.37 -15.55
N PHE A 233 -3.76 6.15 -14.93
CA PHE A 233 -4.69 5.11 -15.38
C PHE A 233 -5.30 5.41 -16.75
N VAL A 234 -5.56 6.67 -17.06
CA VAL A 234 -5.99 7.08 -18.42
C VAL A 234 -4.89 6.74 -19.43
N LEU A 235 -3.62 7.07 -19.15
CA LEU A 235 -2.50 6.75 -20.02
C LEU A 235 -2.29 5.24 -20.19
N VAL A 236 -2.43 4.47 -19.10
CA VAL A 236 -2.40 2.99 -19.16
C VAL A 236 -3.55 2.48 -20.05
N GLY A 237 -4.75 3.05 -19.91
CA GLY A 237 -5.89 2.70 -20.74
C GLY A 237 -5.70 3.06 -22.22
N VAL A 238 -5.07 4.20 -22.51
CA VAL A 238 -4.68 4.58 -23.89
C VAL A 238 -3.64 3.65 -24.48
N GLY A 239 -2.66 3.22 -23.67
CA GLY A 239 -1.65 2.24 -24.06
C GLY A 239 -2.19 0.80 -24.11
N PHE A 240 -3.41 0.56 -23.65
CA PHE A 240 -4.05 -0.75 -23.67
C PHE A 240 -4.59 -1.06 -25.06
N ASN A 241 -3.87 -1.88 -25.81
CA ASN A 241 -4.23 -2.23 -27.19
C ASN A 241 -5.21 -3.42 -27.21
N LEU A 242 -6.48 -3.15 -26.94
CA LEU A 242 -7.55 -4.16 -26.95
C LEU A 242 -7.72 -4.83 -28.33
N PRO A 243 -7.67 -4.12 -29.48
CA PRO A 243 -7.71 -4.76 -30.79
C PRO A 243 -6.58 -5.77 -31.02
N GLU A 244 -5.37 -5.45 -30.63
CA GLU A 244 -4.21 -6.35 -30.76
C GLU A 244 -4.33 -7.55 -29.85
N LEU A 245 -4.78 -7.35 -28.61
CA LEU A 245 -5.07 -8.43 -27.67
C LEU A 245 -6.11 -9.43 -28.23
N ILE A 246 -7.22 -8.93 -28.81
CA ILE A 246 -8.29 -9.77 -29.36
C ILE A 246 -7.85 -10.46 -30.66
N ASN A 247 -7.08 -9.79 -31.50
CA ASN A 247 -6.60 -10.34 -32.77
C ASN A 247 -5.46 -11.34 -32.59
N SER A 248 -4.73 -11.25 -31.49
CA SER A 248 -3.69 -12.21 -31.14
C SER A 248 -4.28 -13.42 -30.42
N ARG A 249 -4.40 -14.55 -31.13
CA ARG A 249 -4.86 -15.81 -30.52
C ARG A 249 -3.99 -16.23 -29.34
N GLU A 250 -2.68 -15.99 -29.42
CA GLU A 250 -1.73 -16.30 -28.37
C GLU A 250 -1.97 -15.44 -27.13
N ALA A 251 -2.15 -14.12 -27.29
CA ALA A 251 -2.44 -13.22 -26.17
C ALA A 251 -3.80 -13.53 -25.51
N MET A 252 -4.83 -13.88 -26.29
CA MET A 252 -6.11 -14.32 -25.73
C MET A 252 -6.01 -15.62 -24.91
N LEU A 253 -5.18 -16.56 -25.35
CA LEU A 253 -4.98 -17.82 -24.64
C LEU A 253 -4.14 -17.63 -23.37
N ILE A 254 -3.23 -16.66 -23.34
CA ILE A 254 -2.36 -16.45 -22.19
C ILE A 254 -3.05 -15.70 -21.05
N VAL A 255 -4.07 -14.89 -21.32
CA VAL A 255 -4.84 -14.18 -20.26
C VAL A 255 -5.34 -15.14 -19.18
N PRO A 256 -6.11 -16.22 -19.49
CA PRO A 256 -6.56 -17.17 -18.47
C PRO A 256 -5.40 -17.93 -17.81
N VAL A 257 -4.30 -18.16 -18.52
CA VAL A 257 -3.10 -18.83 -17.98
C VAL A 257 -2.41 -17.92 -16.95
N ILE A 258 -2.15 -16.64 -17.30
CA ILE A 258 -1.56 -15.68 -16.37
C ILE A 258 -2.51 -15.41 -15.21
N LEU A 259 -3.82 -15.27 -15.45
CA LEU A 259 -4.80 -15.08 -14.39
C LEU A 259 -4.83 -16.27 -13.43
N GLY A 260 -4.86 -17.48 -13.95
CA GLY A 260 -4.80 -18.71 -13.14
C GLY A 260 -3.51 -18.80 -12.33
N ALA A 261 -2.35 -18.52 -12.96
CA ALA A 261 -1.07 -18.45 -12.27
C ALA A 261 -1.04 -17.34 -11.22
N ALA A 262 -1.55 -16.15 -11.53
CA ALA A 262 -1.63 -15.02 -10.64
C ALA A 262 -2.46 -15.34 -9.37
N ILE A 263 -3.55 -16.07 -9.52
CA ILE A 263 -4.36 -16.55 -8.40
C ILE A 263 -3.59 -17.64 -7.63
N ALA A 264 -3.07 -18.65 -8.30
CA ALA A 264 -2.37 -19.78 -7.67
C ALA A 264 -1.15 -19.31 -6.84
N VAL A 265 -0.36 -18.37 -7.36
CA VAL A 265 0.82 -17.79 -6.69
C VAL A 265 0.46 -17.14 -5.34
N LYS A 266 -0.77 -16.73 -5.13
CA LYS A 266 -1.21 -16.12 -3.86
C LYS A 266 -2.02 -17.07 -3.00
N PHE A 267 -2.92 -17.85 -3.59
CA PHE A 267 -3.74 -18.79 -2.85
C PHE A 267 -2.94 -19.95 -2.26
N ILE A 268 -1.96 -20.50 -2.99
CA ILE A 268 -1.17 -21.62 -2.47
C ILE A 268 -0.33 -21.20 -1.25
N PRO A 269 0.43 -20.08 -1.25
CA PRO A 269 1.13 -19.62 -0.06
C PRO A 269 0.20 -19.23 1.08
N SER A 270 -0.99 -18.69 0.79
CA SER A 270 -1.95 -18.33 1.84
C SER A 270 -2.46 -19.54 2.63
N LEU A 271 -2.31 -20.76 2.12
CA LEU A 271 -2.58 -21.96 2.88
C LEU A 271 -1.67 -22.12 4.11
N LEU A 272 -0.48 -21.47 4.13
CA LEU A 272 0.35 -21.39 5.33
C LEU A 272 -0.37 -20.69 6.48
N PHE A 273 -1.28 -19.77 6.18
CA PHE A 273 -2.06 -19.06 7.20
C PHE A 273 -2.97 -20.01 7.98
N ARG A 274 -3.25 -21.21 7.46
CA ARG A 274 -3.99 -22.26 8.16
C ARG A 274 -3.35 -22.71 9.46
N PHE A 275 -2.05 -22.50 9.63
CA PHE A 275 -1.36 -22.79 10.90
C PHE A 275 -1.78 -21.87 12.05
N ALA A 276 -2.26 -20.66 11.73
CA ALA A 276 -2.66 -19.66 12.72
C ALA A 276 -4.15 -19.30 12.65
N PHE A 277 -4.79 -19.48 11.49
CA PHE A 277 -6.10 -18.95 11.19
C PHE A 277 -7.04 -20.04 10.60
N SER A 278 -8.33 -19.73 10.48
CA SER A 278 -9.33 -20.62 9.90
C SER A 278 -9.15 -20.80 8.38
N TRP A 279 -9.82 -21.79 7.80
CA TRP A 279 -9.85 -21.98 6.35
C TRP A 279 -10.42 -20.77 5.60
N LYS A 280 -11.49 -20.15 6.15
CA LYS A 280 -12.08 -18.95 5.56
C LYS A 280 -11.10 -17.80 5.53
N GLU A 281 -10.41 -17.55 6.64
CA GLU A 281 -9.40 -16.52 6.73
C GLU A 281 -8.20 -16.79 5.79
N SER A 282 -7.74 -18.03 5.70
CA SER A 282 -6.64 -18.38 4.79
C SER A 282 -7.00 -18.13 3.32
N ILE A 283 -8.21 -18.51 2.88
CA ILE A 283 -8.70 -18.25 1.53
C ILE A 283 -8.91 -16.74 1.31
N ALA A 284 -9.48 -16.05 2.30
CA ALA A 284 -9.65 -14.59 2.24
C ALA A 284 -8.31 -13.87 2.11
N ALA A 285 -7.29 -14.25 2.87
CA ALA A 285 -5.94 -13.69 2.76
C ALA A 285 -5.37 -13.89 1.35
N GLY A 286 -5.48 -15.10 0.79
CA GLY A 286 -5.06 -15.39 -0.59
C GLY A 286 -5.78 -14.52 -1.62
N SER A 287 -7.08 -14.31 -1.42
CA SER A 287 -7.88 -13.41 -2.24
C SER A 287 -7.32 -11.98 -2.18
N LEU A 288 -7.22 -11.39 -0.99
CA LEU A 288 -6.80 -10.00 -0.84
C LEU A 288 -5.36 -9.77 -1.32
N LEU A 289 -4.44 -10.70 -1.03
CA LEU A 289 -3.07 -10.67 -1.52
C LEU A 289 -2.96 -10.82 -3.04
N SER A 290 -4.02 -11.29 -3.72
CA SER A 290 -4.07 -11.36 -5.18
C SER A 290 -4.32 -10.01 -5.84
N ALA A 291 -4.72 -8.98 -5.10
CA ALA A 291 -4.88 -7.64 -5.62
C ALA A 291 -3.54 -7.08 -6.12
N ARG A 292 -3.50 -6.67 -7.39
CA ARG A 292 -2.33 -6.09 -8.05
C ARG A 292 -2.74 -4.83 -8.79
N LEU A 293 -1.96 -3.77 -8.69
CA LEU A 293 -2.30 -2.53 -9.35
C LEU A 293 -1.07 -1.82 -9.91
N SER A 294 -0.34 -1.10 -9.08
CA SER A 294 0.72 -0.20 -9.53
C SER A 294 1.99 -0.94 -10.00
N LEU A 295 2.49 -1.83 -9.16
CA LEU A 295 3.78 -2.48 -9.40
C LEU A 295 3.73 -3.49 -10.56
N ILE A 296 2.61 -4.20 -10.76
CA ILE A 296 2.46 -5.12 -11.89
C ILE A 296 2.47 -4.37 -13.23
N ILE A 297 1.81 -3.20 -13.30
CA ILE A 297 1.79 -2.35 -14.50
C ILE A 297 3.19 -1.78 -14.74
N ALA A 298 3.85 -1.28 -13.68
CA ALA A 298 5.23 -0.79 -13.78
C ALA A 298 6.17 -1.86 -14.31
N ALA A 299 6.12 -3.06 -13.74
CA ALA A 299 6.96 -4.18 -14.15
C ALA A 299 6.68 -4.64 -15.59
N SER A 300 5.41 -4.63 -16.02
CA SER A 300 5.06 -4.98 -17.42
C SER A 300 5.53 -3.92 -18.40
N MET A 301 5.48 -2.63 -18.05
CA MET A 301 6.03 -1.56 -18.88
C MET A 301 7.55 -1.65 -19.00
N ILE A 302 8.28 -1.92 -17.92
CA ILE A 302 9.72 -2.18 -17.96
C ILE A 302 10.02 -3.39 -18.87
N ALA A 303 9.26 -4.47 -18.75
CA ALA A 303 9.43 -5.65 -19.58
C ALA A 303 9.16 -5.37 -21.06
N LEU A 304 8.20 -4.51 -21.38
CA LEU A 304 7.90 -4.02 -22.73
C LEU A 304 9.05 -3.16 -23.27
N ASP A 305 9.52 -2.19 -22.49
CA ASP A 305 10.62 -1.29 -22.86
C ASP A 305 11.94 -2.04 -23.09
N LEU A 306 12.17 -3.11 -22.34
CA LEU A 306 13.31 -4.01 -22.51
C LEU A 306 13.12 -5.04 -23.65
N GLY A 307 11.98 -5.05 -24.32
CA GLY A 307 11.66 -5.98 -25.40
C GLY A 307 11.48 -7.45 -24.97
N ILE A 308 11.26 -7.69 -23.66
CA ILE A 308 11.01 -9.03 -23.09
C ILE A 308 9.61 -9.53 -23.43
N ILE A 309 8.65 -8.61 -23.49
CA ILE A 309 7.26 -8.87 -23.87
C ILE A 309 6.84 -7.93 -25.00
N ASN A 310 5.84 -8.32 -25.76
CA ASN A 310 5.23 -7.48 -26.78
C ASN A 310 4.00 -6.71 -26.24
N GLU A 311 3.44 -5.80 -27.04
CA GLU A 311 2.27 -4.99 -26.66
C GLU A 311 1.05 -5.84 -26.31
N ALA A 312 0.80 -6.93 -27.05
CA ALA A 312 -0.31 -7.82 -26.77
C ALA A 312 -0.18 -8.51 -25.42
N MET A 313 1.05 -8.91 -25.04
CA MET A 313 1.35 -9.49 -23.74
C MET A 313 1.24 -8.46 -22.61
N ASN A 314 1.76 -7.25 -22.81
CA ASN A 314 1.59 -6.13 -21.87
C ASN A 314 0.09 -5.87 -21.62
N SER A 315 -0.72 -5.83 -22.67
CA SER A 315 -2.17 -5.68 -22.56
C SER A 315 -2.83 -6.84 -21.81
N ALA A 316 -2.35 -8.09 -22.00
CA ALA A 316 -2.84 -9.24 -21.24
C ALA A 316 -2.54 -9.10 -19.74
N ILE A 317 -1.34 -8.65 -19.37
CA ILE A 317 -0.93 -8.43 -17.97
C ILE A 317 -1.75 -7.30 -17.34
N ILE A 318 -1.97 -6.19 -18.06
CA ILE A 318 -2.82 -5.08 -17.61
C ILE A 318 -4.25 -5.57 -17.36
N LEU A 319 -4.81 -6.38 -18.26
CA LEU A 319 -6.15 -6.96 -18.08
C LEU A 319 -6.23 -7.83 -16.82
N VAL A 320 -5.21 -8.66 -16.56
CA VAL A 320 -5.14 -9.46 -15.33
C VAL A 320 -5.05 -8.57 -14.09
N ALA A 321 -4.33 -7.45 -14.14
CA ALA A 321 -4.26 -6.47 -13.05
C ALA A 321 -5.66 -5.89 -12.77
N ILE A 322 -6.38 -5.44 -13.80
CA ILE A 322 -7.74 -4.91 -13.68
C ILE A 322 -8.69 -5.94 -13.05
N ILE A 323 -8.66 -7.17 -13.54
CA ILE A 323 -9.50 -8.25 -13.00
C ILE A 323 -9.17 -8.48 -11.52
N THR A 324 -7.89 -8.64 -11.18
CA THR A 324 -7.50 -8.97 -9.81
C THR A 324 -7.75 -7.83 -8.83
N VAL A 325 -7.55 -6.56 -9.21
CA VAL A 325 -7.79 -5.42 -8.32
C VAL A 325 -9.27 -5.24 -7.97
N VAL A 326 -10.17 -5.59 -8.89
CA VAL A 326 -11.62 -5.51 -8.68
C VAL A 326 -12.12 -6.71 -7.88
N PHE A 327 -11.78 -7.92 -8.31
CA PHE A 327 -12.37 -9.14 -7.72
C PHE A 327 -11.73 -9.54 -6.39
N ALA A 328 -10.47 -9.23 -6.13
CA ALA A 328 -9.78 -9.63 -4.91
C ALA A 328 -10.42 -9.03 -3.64
N PRO A 329 -10.65 -7.69 -3.55
CA PRO A 329 -11.36 -7.10 -2.41
C PRO A 329 -12.81 -7.57 -2.27
N MET A 330 -13.51 -7.78 -3.39
CA MET A 330 -14.89 -8.28 -3.38
C MET A 330 -14.98 -9.67 -2.79
N LEU A 331 -14.08 -10.58 -3.20
CA LEU A 331 -14.03 -11.93 -2.67
C LEU A 331 -13.62 -11.94 -1.19
N PHE A 332 -12.62 -11.15 -0.80
CA PHE A 332 -12.24 -10.96 0.60
C PHE A 332 -13.43 -10.52 1.44
N SER A 333 -14.15 -9.50 0.96
CA SER A 333 -15.30 -8.90 1.63
C SER A 333 -16.46 -9.88 1.80
N SER A 334 -16.66 -10.79 0.86
CA SER A 334 -17.68 -11.84 0.94
C SER A 334 -17.33 -12.92 1.96
N LEU A 335 -16.04 -13.23 2.11
CA LEU A 335 -15.54 -14.24 3.04
C LEU A 335 -15.44 -13.71 4.48
N ILE A 336 -15.09 -12.45 4.65
CA ILE A 336 -14.92 -11.79 5.96
C ILE A 336 -15.93 -10.63 6.05
N PRO A 337 -17.20 -10.89 6.33
CA PRO A 337 -18.18 -9.84 6.48
C PRO A 337 -17.90 -8.99 7.74
N ILE A 338 -18.27 -7.71 7.70
CA ILE A 338 -18.21 -6.83 8.88
C ILE A 338 -19.21 -7.39 9.92
N PRO A 339 -18.83 -7.55 11.20
CA PRO A 339 -19.74 -7.99 12.23
C PRO A 339 -20.98 -7.08 12.29
N ILE A 340 -22.16 -7.68 12.46
CA ILE A 340 -23.45 -6.97 12.46
C ILE A 340 -23.47 -5.85 13.54
N SER A 341 -22.80 -6.07 14.67
CA SER A 341 -22.66 -5.04 15.73
C SER A 341 -21.88 -3.79 15.28
N GLN A 342 -20.87 -3.95 14.43
CA GLN A 342 -20.10 -2.82 13.87
C GLN A 342 -20.86 -2.16 12.72
N GLN A 343 -21.59 -2.92 11.92
CA GLN A 343 -22.43 -2.40 10.87
C GLN A 343 -23.56 -1.52 11.43
N SER A 344 -24.21 -1.97 12.51
CA SER A 344 -25.21 -1.20 13.23
C SER A 344 -24.63 0.08 13.86
N ARG A 345 -23.39 0.03 14.38
CA ARG A 345 -22.72 1.22 14.93
C ARG A 345 -22.37 2.23 13.84
N ARG A 346 -21.88 1.75 12.69
CA ARG A 346 -21.57 2.61 11.53
C ARG A 346 -22.83 3.31 11.01
N GLU A 347 -23.93 2.58 10.85
CA GLU A 347 -25.23 3.15 10.45
C GLU A 347 -25.74 4.16 11.47
N LYS A 348 -25.58 3.89 12.77
CA LYS A 348 -25.93 4.83 13.83
C LYS A 348 -25.06 6.08 13.78
N GLY A 349 -23.75 5.94 13.62
CA GLY A 349 -22.82 7.06 13.49
C GLY A 349 -23.11 7.92 12.26
N GLU A 350 -23.35 7.31 11.09
CA GLU A 350 -23.74 8.03 9.87
C GLU A 350 -25.07 8.78 10.03
N ASN A 351 -26.03 8.19 10.75
CA ASN A 351 -27.29 8.85 11.05
C ASN A 351 -27.12 9.97 12.08
N ALA A 352 -26.26 9.80 13.07
CA ALA A 352 -25.89 10.82 14.03
C ALA A 352 -25.22 12.02 13.36
N LEU A 353 -24.23 11.76 12.50
CA LEU A 353 -23.56 12.80 11.71
C LEU A 353 -24.56 13.59 10.82
N LYS A 354 -25.46 12.89 10.13
CA LYS A 354 -26.50 13.54 9.32
C LYS A 354 -27.41 14.45 10.18
N ARG A 355 -27.79 14.00 11.38
CA ARG A 355 -28.58 14.82 12.30
C ARG A 355 -27.83 16.06 12.76
N LEU A 356 -26.52 15.89 13.10
CA LEU A 356 -25.68 17.00 13.51
C LEU A 356 -25.54 18.04 12.39
N LEU A 357 -25.30 17.59 11.16
CA LEU A 357 -25.24 18.46 9.98
C LEU A 357 -26.59 19.18 9.73
N THR A 358 -27.71 18.51 9.97
CA THR A 358 -29.05 19.13 9.85
C THR A 358 -29.26 20.20 10.93
N ILE A 359 -28.83 19.93 12.15
CA ILE A 359 -28.93 20.91 13.26
C ILE A 359 -28.05 22.14 12.94
N ILE A 360 -26.85 21.96 12.48
CA ILE A 360 -25.94 23.05 12.07
C ILE A 360 -26.56 23.86 10.91
N ASP A 361 -27.16 23.21 9.93
CA ASP A 361 -27.83 23.86 8.79
C ASP A 361 -29.08 24.63 9.22
N ASP A 362 -29.86 24.08 10.14
CA ASP A 362 -31.05 24.72 10.70
C ASP A 362 -30.73 25.94 11.60
N MET A 363 -29.55 25.95 12.25
CA MET A 363 -29.11 27.07 13.08
C MET A 363 -28.68 28.32 12.30
N GLY A 364 -28.39 28.20 11.00
CA GLY A 364 -28.16 29.30 10.06
C GLY A 364 -26.88 30.12 10.30
N GLU A 365 -26.86 31.38 9.82
CA GLU A 365 -25.70 32.29 9.88
C GLU A 365 -25.36 32.85 11.27
N GLU A 366 -26.07 32.45 12.34
CA GLU A 366 -25.89 33.00 13.71
C GLU A 366 -24.87 32.24 14.55
N ILE A 367 -24.20 31.21 14.03
CA ILE A 367 -23.20 30.46 14.80
C ILE A 367 -21.85 31.20 14.83
N HIS A 368 -21.43 31.59 16.02
CA HIS A 368 -20.11 32.12 16.25
C HIS A 368 -19.07 31.01 16.33
N GLU A 369 -17.80 31.29 15.92
CA GLU A 369 -16.69 30.34 15.95
C GLU A 369 -16.46 29.78 17.38
N ASP A 370 -16.75 30.58 18.41
CA ASP A 370 -16.65 30.19 19.82
C ASP A 370 -17.69 29.12 20.19
N ASP A 371 -18.91 29.17 19.62
CA ASP A 371 -19.98 28.21 19.87
C ASP A 371 -19.66 26.86 19.22
N LEU A 372 -19.10 26.86 18.01
CA LEU A 372 -18.63 25.66 17.33
C LEU A 372 -17.47 25.00 18.09
N THR A 373 -16.56 25.80 18.65
CA THR A 373 -15.43 25.31 19.44
C THR A 373 -15.92 24.66 20.74
N ALA A 374 -16.88 25.30 21.43
CA ALA A 374 -17.49 24.75 22.65
C ALA A 374 -18.26 23.44 22.37
N MET A 375 -19.02 23.40 21.27
CA MET A 375 -19.67 22.15 20.82
C MET A 375 -18.66 21.04 20.52
N PHE A 376 -17.57 21.37 19.83
CA PHE A 376 -16.53 20.39 19.51
C PHE A 376 -15.88 19.84 20.77
N GLU A 377 -15.50 20.69 21.74
CA GLU A 377 -14.90 20.26 23.01
C GLU A 377 -15.84 19.40 23.86
N ASN A 378 -17.16 19.63 23.79
CA ASN A 378 -18.14 18.80 24.47
C ASN A 378 -18.37 17.43 23.82
N ILE A 379 -18.10 17.31 22.50
CA ILE A 379 -18.24 16.07 21.73
C ILE A 379 -16.97 15.23 21.81
N ASP A 380 -15.80 15.87 21.78
CA ASP A 380 -14.48 15.25 21.89
C ASP A 380 -14.17 14.89 23.35
N VAL A 381 -14.78 13.81 23.84
CA VAL A 381 -14.67 13.35 25.25
C VAL A 381 -13.27 12.87 25.58
N ASN A 382 -12.54 12.32 24.60
CA ASN A 382 -11.20 11.82 24.80
C ASN A 382 -10.10 12.89 24.59
N HIS A 383 -10.51 14.11 24.17
CA HIS A 383 -9.65 15.28 23.92
C HIS A 383 -8.48 15.00 22.94
N ASP A 384 -8.74 14.17 21.90
CA ASP A 384 -7.74 13.86 20.87
C ASP A 384 -7.80 14.84 19.67
N GLY A 385 -8.73 15.78 19.70
CA GLY A 385 -8.93 16.77 18.64
C GLY A 385 -9.65 16.22 17.41
N GLN A 386 -10.31 15.06 17.52
CA GLN A 386 -11.11 14.44 16.47
C GLN A 386 -12.42 13.93 17.07
N ILE A 387 -13.53 14.04 16.33
CA ILE A 387 -14.79 13.43 16.74
C ILE A 387 -14.91 12.07 16.08
N ASP A 388 -14.91 11.01 16.88
CA ASP A 388 -15.08 9.65 16.40
C ASP A 388 -16.57 9.22 16.40
N ILE A 389 -16.86 8.05 15.77
CA ILE A 389 -18.23 7.51 15.70
C ILE A 389 -18.79 7.17 17.09
N HIS A 390 -17.94 6.83 18.06
CA HIS A 390 -18.38 6.49 19.42
C HIS A 390 -18.86 7.73 20.16
N GLU A 391 -18.16 8.82 20.02
CA GLU A 391 -18.51 10.10 20.61
C GLU A 391 -19.79 10.66 19.99
N LEU A 392 -19.92 10.59 18.66
CA LEU A 392 -21.16 10.97 17.97
C LEU A 392 -22.37 10.12 18.40
N VAL A 393 -22.21 8.82 18.56
CA VAL A 393 -23.30 7.93 18.98
C VAL A 393 -23.66 8.19 20.45
N ALA A 394 -22.68 8.42 21.33
CA ALA A 394 -22.92 8.69 22.76
C ALA A 394 -23.78 9.92 22.99
N ILE A 395 -23.57 10.99 22.20
CA ILE A 395 -24.42 12.22 22.28
C ILE A 395 -25.88 11.89 21.98
N PHE A 396 -26.16 11.09 20.97
CA PHE A 396 -27.52 10.82 20.51
C PHE A 396 -28.21 9.67 21.26
N GLU A 397 -27.45 8.84 21.99
CA GLU A 397 -27.99 7.79 22.87
C GLU A 397 -28.26 8.31 24.32
N GLY A 398 -27.86 9.54 24.64
CA GLY A 398 -28.13 10.19 25.93
C GLY A 398 -27.13 9.85 27.03
N ASP A 399 -26.00 9.23 26.71
CA ASP A 399 -24.91 8.93 27.65
C ASP A 399 -24.05 10.16 27.99
N LEU A 400 -24.06 11.18 27.10
CA LEU A 400 -23.52 12.50 27.34
C LEU A 400 -24.67 13.45 27.66
N HIS A 401 -24.73 13.99 28.89
CA HIS A 401 -25.60 15.10 29.27
C HIS A 401 -25.11 16.39 28.56
N VAL A 402 -25.38 16.50 27.27
CA VAL A 402 -25.42 17.79 26.62
C VAL A 402 -26.77 18.38 27.04
N GLY A 403 -26.78 19.25 28.03
CA GLY A 403 -27.99 19.91 28.48
C GLY A 403 -28.61 20.68 27.30
N GLU A 404 -29.96 20.69 27.22
CA GLU A 404 -30.67 21.56 26.27
C GLU A 404 -30.27 23.05 26.43
N ASP A 405 -29.64 23.42 27.55
CA ASP A 405 -29.14 24.76 27.86
C ASP A 405 -27.76 25.05 27.29
N ASP A 406 -27.01 24.04 26.79
CA ASP A 406 -25.67 24.18 26.17
C ASP A 406 -25.76 24.26 24.65
N ILE A 407 -26.97 24.18 24.08
CA ILE A 407 -27.21 24.19 22.62
C ILE A 407 -27.90 25.48 22.16
N LEU A 408 -28.29 26.40 23.13
CA LEU A 408 -28.91 27.68 22.83
C LEU A 408 -27.94 28.84 23.20
#